data_c29bd74b2ade23f689f8215c47a453a8
#
_entry.id   c29bd74b2ade23f689f8215c47a453a8
#
_cell.length_a   1.000
_cell.length_b   1.000
_cell.length_c   1.000
_cell.angle_alpha   90.00
_cell.angle_beta   90.00
_cell.angle_gamma   90.00
#
_symmetry.space_group_name_H-M   'P 1'
#
loop_
_entity.id
_entity.type
_entity.pdbx_description
1 polymer ?
#
loop_
_entity_poly.entity_id
_entity_poly.type
_entity_poly.pdbx_seq_one_letter_code
_entity_poly.pdbx_strand_id
1 'polypeptide(L)'
;FSRMSQPVVRYRLDDVILADNTPCPCGSVDTLISKIEGRQGDTLHLPSTRGDSVPIFADVCERIFATQLPLTGDYQLNQVDAHTLSLTLDSHQAHLDACQKAFMDYFAQMGVATDKLIWQMHIQPINRSFEQKRRRICNLYK
;
A
#
# COMPACT_ATOMS: atom_id res chain seq x y z
N PHE A 1 16.47 24.76 6.91
CA PHE A 1 16.58 23.54 7.75
C PHE A 1 17.94 23.52 8.43
N SER A 2 18.05 24.07 9.66
CA SER A 2 19.31 24.15 10.40
C SER A 2 19.31 23.21 11.61
N ARG A 3 19.08 21.92 11.42
CA ARG A 3 19.36 20.93 12.46
C ARG A 3 20.79 20.44 12.29
N MET A 4 21.69 21.07 13.02
CA MET A 4 23.12 20.72 13.00
C MET A 4 23.42 19.34 13.64
N SER A 5 22.50 18.81 14.47
CA SER A 5 22.67 17.50 15.14
C SER A 5 22.38 16.28 14.27
N GLN A 6 21.59 16.43 13.19
CA GLN A 6 21.29 15.37 12.24
C GLN A 6 21.12 15.95 10.84
N PRO A 7 22.22 16.24 10.11
CA PRO A 7 22.13 16.75 8.75
C PRO A 7 21.57 15.67 7.84
N VAL A 8 20.44 15.95 7.21
CA VAL A 8 19.85 15.09 6.17
C VAL A 8 20.41 15.55 4.81
N VAL A 9 21.41 14.81 4.31
CA VAL A 9 22.03 15.09 3.00
C VAL A 9 21.71 13.96 2.06
N ARG A 10 21.11 14.26 0.90
CA ARG A 10 20.76 13.28 -0.16
C ARG A 10 19.99 12.07 0.36
N TYR A 11 19.06 12.29 1.30
CA TYR A 11 18.21 11.22 1.81
C TYR A 11 17.30 10.73 0.67
N ARG A 12 17.41 9.45 0.33
CA ARG A 12 16.54 8.83 -0.66
C ARG A 12 15.17 8.58 -0.03
N LEU A 13 14.16 9.25 -0.58
CA LEU A 13 12.76 8.94 -0.34
C LEU A 13 12.36 7.86 -1.34
N ASP A 14 11.74 6.79 -0.86
CA ASP A 14 11.16 5.76 -1.74
C ASP A 14 9.72 6.13 -2.13
N ASP A 15 9.41 7.42 -2.20
CA ASP A 15 8.10 7.92 -2.57
C ASP A 15 7.97 8.02 -4.10
N VAL A 16 6.82 7.61 -4.63
CA VAL A 16 6.45 7.76 -6.03
C VAL A 16 5.75 9.10 -6.18
N ILE A 17 6.35 9.99 -6.96
CA ILE A 17 5.84 11.34 -7.21
C ILE A 17 5.57 11.55 -8.70
N LEU A 18 4.53 12.30 -9.02
CA LEU A 18 4.31 12.84 -10.34
C LEU A 18 4.85 14.27 -10.37
N ALA A 19 5.91 14.48 -11.16
CA ALA A 19 6.45 15.79 -11.40
C ALA A 19 5.73 16.44 -12.58
N ASP A 20 5.47 17.75 -12.46
CA ASP A 20 4.94 18.57 -13.55
C ASP A 20 6.08 19.42 -14.08
N ASN A 21 6.27 19.40 -15.41
CA ASN A 21 7.32 20.17 -16.09
C ASN A 21 6.88 21.61 -16.42
N THR A 22 5.67 22.02 -16.01
CA THR A 22 5.23 23.39 -16.18
C THR A 22 5.94 24.31 -15.19
N PRO A 23 6.29 25.56 -15.59
CA PRO A 23 6.84 26.53 -14.65
C PRO A 23 5.89 26.79 -13.49
N CYS A 24 6.43 26.84 -12.26
CA CYS A 24 5.61 27.15 -11.10
C CYS A 24 5.00 28.57 -11.25
N PRO A 25 3.69 28.76 -11.02
CA PRO A 25 3.04 30.06 -11.11
C PRO A 25 3.62 31.12 -10.15
N CYS A 26 4.32 30.69 -9.09
CA CYS A 26 4.99 31.58 -8.15
C CYS A 26 6.37 32.08 -8.64
N GLY A 27 6.84 31.61 -9.81
CA GLY A 27 8.14 31.95 -10.38
C GLY A 27 9.32 31.17 -9.79
N SER A 28 9.09 30.18 -8.92
CA SER A 28 10.17 29.29 -8.44
C SER A 28 10.72 28.42 -9.58
N VAL A 29 12.02 28.19 -9.52
CA VAL A 29 12.74 27.26 -10.43
C VAL A 29 12.68 25.80 -9.96
N ASP A 30 12.02 25.56 -8.83
CA ASP A 30 11.88 24.22 -8.27
C ASP A 30 10.92 23.36 -9.09
N THR A 31 11.13 22.05 -9.05
CA THR A 31 10.22 21.08 -9.70
C THR A 31 8.86 21.10 -9.03
N LEU A 32 7.81 21.30 -9.82
CA LEU A 32 6.43 21.20 -9.34
C LEU A 32 6.04 19.74 -9.17
N ILE A 33 5.62 19.36 -7.97
CA ILE A 33 5.06 18.04 -7.69
C ILE A 33 3.53 18.15 -7.76
N SER A 34 2.92 17.52 -8.75
CA SER A 34 1.47 17.53 -8.94
C SER A 34 0.77 16.50 -8.05
N LYS A 35 1.44 15.38 -7.72
CA LYS A 35 0.87 14.31 -6.89
C LYS A 35 1.95 13.48 -6.23
N ILE A 36 1.68 13.02 -5.01
CA ILE A 36 2.43 11.97 -4.32
C ILE A 36 1.55 10.72 -4.34
N GLU A 37 2.00 9.66 -5.00
CA GLU A 37 1.22 8.44 -5.21
C GLU A 37 1.39 7.40 -4.09
N GLY A 38 2.49 7.47 -3.34
CA GLY A 38 2.79 6.56 -2.25
C GLY A 38 4.23 6.07 -2.28
N ARG A 39 4.51 4.94 -1.63
CA ARG A 39 5.86 4.36 -1.54
C ARG A 39 6.03 3.20 -2.51
N GLN A 40 7.16 3.19 -3.23
CA GLN A 40 7.47 2.19 -4.24
C GLN A 40 7.41 0.74 -3.71
N GLY A 41 7.88 0.50 -2.47
CA GLY A 41 7.91 -0.85 -1.89
C GLY A 41 6.61 -1.35 -1.29
N ASP A 42 5.61 -0.48 -1.16
CA ASP A 42 4.32 -0.76 -0.50
C ASP A 42 3.15 -0.71 -1.51
N THR A 43 3.45 -0.52 -2.82
CA THR A 43 2.44 -0.54 -3.89
C THR A 43 2.25 -1.96 -4.39
N LEU A 44 1.01 -2.46 -4.35
CA LEU A 44 0.66 -3.75 -4.96
C LEU A 44 0.40 -3.53 -6.47
N HIS A 45 0.77 -4.49 -7.28
CA HIS A 45 0.55 -4.47 -8.72
C HIS A 45 -0.33 -5.66 -9.13
N LEU A 46 -1.64 -5.42 -9.22
CA LEU A 46 -2.63 -6.47 -9.43
C LEU A 46 -3.02 -6.57 -10.91
N PRO A 47 -3.43 -7.76 -11.40
CA PRO A 47 -3.81 -7.95 -12.79
C PRO A 47 -5.04 -7.11 -13.15
N SER A 48 -5.00 -6.41 -14.27
CA SER A 48 -6.13 -5.65 -14.80
C SER A 48 -7.05 -6.51 -15.65
N THR A 49 -8.32 -6.12 -15.75
CA THR A 49 -9.27 -6.67 -16.73
C THR A 49 -8.86 -6.38 -18.17
N ARG A 50 -7.97 -5.39 -18.40
CA ARG A 50 -7.48 -4.98 -19.73
C ARG A 50 -6.17 -5.65 -20.15
N GLY A 51 -5.52 -6.41 -19.24
CA GLY A 51 -4.28 -7.14 -19.52
C GLY A 51 -2.99 -6.46 -19.05
N ASP A 52 -3.07 -5.24 -18.53
CA ASP A 52 -1.99 -4.54 -17.82
C ASP A 52 -2.07 -4.77 -16.30
N SER A 53 -1.33 -4.04 -15.51
CA SER A 53 -1.43 -4.08 -14.05
C SER A 53 -2.04 -2.80 -13.49
N VAL A 54 -2.81 -2.94 -12.40
CA VAL A 54 -3.36 -1.82 -11.62
C VAL A 54 -2.52 -1.62 -10.38
N PRO A 55 -1.92 -0.44 -10.18
CA PRO A 55 -1.25 -0.11 -8.94
C PRO A 55 -2.26 0.17 -7.82
N ILE A 56 -2.12 -0.54 -6.70
CA ILE A 56 -2.92 -0.32 -5.49
C ILE A 56 -1.98 0.17 -4.39
N PHE A 57 -2.22 1.38 -3.91
CA PHE A 57 -1.37 2.04 -2.94
C PHE A 57 -1.69 1.61 -1.51
N ALA A 58 -0.67 1.58 -0.67
CA ALA A 58 -0.78 1.12 0.72
C ALA A 58 -1.77 1.93 1.56
N ASP A 59 -1.85 3.25 1.35
CA ASP A 59 -2.77 4.13 2.08
C ASP A 59 -4.24 3.77 1.87
N VAL A 60 -4.58 3.31 0.66
CA VAL A 60 -5.93 2.81 0.35
C VAL A 60 -6.20 1.50 1.08
N CYS A 61 -5.24 0.57 1.06
CA CYS A 61 -5.36 -0.69 1.80
C CYS A 61 -5.53 -0.44 3.30
N GLU A 62 -4.72 0.47 3.87
CA GLU A 62 -4.82 0.85 5.29
C GLU A 62 -6.18 1.45 5.63
N ARG A 63 -6.77 2.23 4.73
CA ARG A 63 -8.11 2.81 4.90
C ARG A 63 -9.20 1.74 4.90
N ILE A 64 -9.09 0.73 4.02
CA ILE A 64 -10.01 -0.42 4.02
C ILE A 64 -9.93 -1.15 5.37
N PHE A 65 -8.73 -1.46 5.86
CA PHE A 65 -8.57 -2.08 7.17
C PHE A 65 -9.16 -1.24 8.31
N ALA A 66 -8.92 0.07 8.29
CA ALA A 66 -9.44 0.98 9.32
C ALA A 66 -10.99 1.01 9.39
N THR A 67 -11.69 0.66 8.30
CA THR A 67 -13.15 0.58 8.27
C THR A 67 -13.69 -0.79 8.67
N GLN A 68 -12.89 -1.85 8.58
CA GLN A 68 -13.32 -3.23 8.80
C GLN A 68 -12.81 -3.82 10.12
N LEU A 69 -11.76 -3.23 10.71
CA LEU A 69 -11.14 -3.75 11.92
C LEU A 69 -11.35 -2.82 13.12
N PRO A 70 -11.44 -3.37 14.35
CA PRO A 70 -11.37 -2.56 15.55
C PRO A 70 -9.97 -1.89 15.66
N LEU A 71 -9.87 -0.79 16.41
CA LEU A 71 -8.61 -0.05 16.60
C LEU A 71 -7.46 -0.89 17.15
N THR A 72 -7.77 -1.96 17.86
CA THR A 72 -6.79 -2.92 18.41
C THR A 72 -6.40 -4.03 17.44
N GLY A 73 -7.13 -4.16 16.34
CA GLY A 73 -6.87 -5.17 15.31
C GLY A 73 -5.56 -4.91 14.59
N ASP A 74 -4.83 -5.98 14.34
CA ASP A 74 -3.58 -5.93 13.61
C ASP A 74 -3.67 -6.74 12.32
N TYR A 75 -2.93 -6.31 11.29
CA TYR A 75 -3.05 -6.88 9.96
C TYR A 75 -1.73 -6.82 9.18
N GLN A 76 -1.64 -7.70 8.20
CA GLN A 76 -0.59 -7.68 7.17
C GLN A 76 -1.19 -8.15 5.84
N LEU A 77 -0.95 -7.41 4.77
CA LEU A 77 -1.33 -7.77 3.41
C LEU A 77 -0.08 -7.79 2.54
N ASN A 78 0.23 -8.96 1.99
CA ASN A 78 1.40 -9.15 1.13
C ASN A 78 0.95 -9.60 -0.25
N GLN A 79 1.49 -8.99 -1.29
CA GLN A 79 1.44 -9.54 -2.63
C GLN A 79 2.61 -10.53 -2.77
N VAL A 80 2.29 -11.81 -2.92
CA VAL A 80 3.28 -12.91 -2.97
C VAL A 80 3.76 -13.14 -4.41
N ASP A 81 2.84 -13.07 -5.35
CA ASP A 81 3.10 -13.13 -6.80
C ASP A 81 2.11 -12.25 -7.57
N ALA A 82 2.10 -12.35 -8.90
CA ALA A 82 1.24 -11.51 -9.76
C ALA A 82 -0.26 -11.62 -9.43
N HIS A 83 -0.72 -12.74 -8.88
CA HIS A 83 -2.12 -13.04 -8.65
C HIS A 83 -2.46 -13.36 -7.19
N THR A 84 -1.45 -13.63 -6.36
CA THR A 84 -1.64 -14.14 -4.99
C THR A 84 -1.45 -13.05 -3.96
N LEU A 85 -2.47 -12.86 -3.13
CA LEU A 85 -2.46 -11.99 -1.97
C LEU A 85 -2.54 -12.82 -0.69
N SER A 86 -1.61 -12.59 0.23
CA SER A 86 -1.62 -13.18 1.57
C SER A 86 -2.12 -12.15 2.57
N LEU A 87 -3.29 -12.42 3.15
CA LEU A 87 -3.93 -11.59 4.17
C LEU A 87 -3.83 -12.29 5.53
N THR A 88 -3.16 -11.65 6.47
CA THR A 88 -3.04 -12.11 7.85
C THR A 88 -3.69 -11.12 8.78
N LEU A 89 -4.56 -11.60 9.67
CA LEU A 89 -5.17 -10.80 10.73
C LEU A 89 -4.88 -11.39 12.11
N ASP A 90 -4.59 -10.52 13.06
CA ASP A 90 -4.64 -10.82 14.50
C ASP A 90 -6.04 -10.45 15.01
N SER A 91 -7.06 -11.23 14.60
CA SER A 91 -8.47 -10.96 14.89
C SER A 91 -9.34 -12.21 14.67
N HIS A 92 -10.64 -12.05 14.39
CA HIS A 92 -11.63 -13.12 14.23
C HIS A 92 -11.97 -13.36 12.74
N GLN A 93 -12.49 -14.57 12.43
CA GLN A 93 -12.87 -14.95 11.07
C GLN A 93 -13.84 -13.96 10.40
N ALA A 94 -14.82 -13.47 11.14
CA ALA A 94 -15.78 -12.49 10.59
C ALA A 94 -15.11 -11.20 10.08
N HIS A 95 -14.02 -10.75 10.72
CA HIS A 95 -13.25 -9.60 10.25
C HIS A 95 -12.43 -9.93 9.01
N LEU A 96 -11.91 -11.16 8.93
CA LEU A 96 -11.14 -11.62 7.78
C LEU A 96 -12.02 -11.63 6.52
N ASP A 97 -13.22 -12.20 6.63
CA ASP A 97 -14.20 -12.26 5.53
C ASP A 97 -14.67 -10.85 5.13
N ALA A 98 -14.90 -9.97 6.11
CA ALA A 98 -15.28 -8.58 5.86
C ALA A 98 -14.17 -7.80 5.13
N CYS A 99 -12.92 -7.96 5.55
CA CYS A 99 -11.77 -7.35 4.88
C CYS A 99 -11.64 -7.86 3.44
N GLN A 100 -11.66 -9.18 3.24
CA GLN A 100 -11.57 -9.76 1.90
C GLN A 100 -12.66 -9.20 0.98
N LYS A 101 -13.91 -9.19 1.45
CA LYS A 101 -15.03 -8.63 0.67
C LYS A 101 -14.80 -7.17 0.32
N ALA A 102 -14.41 -6.33 1.28
CA ALA A 102 -14.17 -4.91 1.05
C ALA A 102 -13.02 -4.67 0.05
N PHE A 103 -11.96 -5.49 0.11
CA PHE A 103 -10.89 -5.44 -0.89
C PHE A 103 -11.38 -5.85 -2.28
N MET A 104 -12.15 -6.94 -2.38
CA MET A 104 -12.69 -7.40 -3.67
C MET A 104 -13.59 -6.34 -4.30
N ASP A 105 -14.46 -5.72 -3.52
CA ASP A 105 -15.36 -4.65 -3.98
C ASP A 105 -14.56 -3.44 -4.48
N TYR A 106 -13.53 -3.03 -3.74
CA TYR A 106 -12.66 -1.92 -4.14
C TYR A 106 -11.82 -2.25 -5.38
N PHE A 107 -11.22 -3.42 -5.44
CA PHE A 107 -10.39 -3.87 -6.56
C PHE A 107 -11.19 -3.94 -7.86
N ALA A 108 -12.43 -4.44 -7.79
CA ALA A 108 -13.34 -4.45 -8.94
C ALA A 108 -13.61 -3.04 -9.47
N GLN A 109 -13.83 -2.05 -8.58
CA GLN A 109 -14.02 -0.65 -8.96
C GLN A 109 -12.79 -0.05 -9.64
N MET A 110 -11.58 -0.50 -9.24
CA MET A 110 -10.31 -0.06 -9.82
C MET A 110 -9.96 -0.77 -11.13
N GLY A 111 -10.78 -1.71 -11.60
CA GLY A 111 -10.54 -2.46 -12.83
C GLY A 111 -9.57 -3.63 -12.69
N VAL A 112 -9.35 -4.11 -11.46
CA VAL A 112 -8.59 -5.34 -11.20
C VAL A 112 -9.43 -6.55 -11.63
N ALA A 113 -8.79 -7.53 -12.27
CA ALA A 113 -9.39 -8.83 -12.61
C ALA A 113 -9.50 -9.70 -11.35
N THR A 114 -10.51 -9.44 -10.54
CA THR A 114 -10.70 -10.06 -9.23
C THR A 114 -10.92 -11.57 -9.29
N ASP A 115 -11.44 -12.07 -10.41
CA ASP A 115 -11.60 -13.50 -10.72
C ASP A 115 -10.27 -14.25 -10.83
N LYS A 116 -9.17 -13.52 -11.08
CA LYS A 116 -7.81 -14.09 -11.17
C LYS A 116 -7.05 -14.03 -9.86
N LEU A 117 -7.59 -13.40 -8.83
CA LEU A 117 -6.90 -13.26 -7.55
C LEU A 117 -7.05 -14.52 -6.70
N ILE A 118 -5.93 -14.96 -6.15
CA ILE A 118 -5.83 -16.05 -5.19
C ILE A 118 -5.58 -15.45 -3.81
N TRP A 119 -6.42 -15.79 -2.85
CA TRP A 119 -6.29 -15.32 -1.48
C TRP A 119 -5.75 -16.42 -0.57
N GLN A 120 -4.65 -16.14 0.12
CA GLN A 120 -4.15 -16.91 1.24
C GLN A 120 -4.53 -16.19 2.52
N MET A 121 -5.43 -16.76 3.30
CA MET A 121 -6.04 -16.09 4.45
C MET A 121 -5.62 -16.76 5.75
N HIS A 122 -5.09 -15.97 6.69
CA HIS A 122 -4.53 -16.47 7.94
C HIS A 122 -5.06 -15.67 9.14
N ILE A 123 -5.41 -16.37 10.21
CA ILE A 123 -5.69 -15.81 11.51
C ILE A 123 -4.58 -16.27 12.44
N GLN A 124 -3.70 -15.36 12.80
CA GLN A 124 -2.60 -15.65 13.70
C GLN A 124 -2.06 -14.37 14.32
N PRO A 125 -1.45 -14.44 15.51
CA PRO A 125 -0.76 -13.30 16.10
C PRO A 125 0.33 -12.79 15.16
N ILE A 126 0.38 -11.47 15.00
CA ILE A 126 1.38 -10.82 14.17
C ILE A 126 2.53 -10.37 15.07
N ASN A 127 3.74 -10.83 14.75
CA ASN A 127 4.93 -10.47 15.53
C ASN A 127 5.17 -8.95 15.49
N ARG A 128 5.19 -8.34 16.68
CA ARG A 128 5.41 -6.89 16.88
C ARG A 128 6.86 -6.64 17.30
N SER A 129 7.82 -6.86 16.39
CA SER A 129 9.18 -6.42 16.64
C SER A 129 9.25 -4.89 16.60
N PHE A 130 9.80 -4.27 17.66
CA PHE A 130 10.05 -2.82 17.70
C PHE A 130 11.39 -2.44 17.03
N GLU A 131 12.22 -3.41 16.67
CA GLU A 131 13.54 -3.19 16.11
C GLU A 131 13.52 -2.79 14.62
N GLN A 132 12.43 -3.11 13.91
CA GLN A 132 12.29 -2.78 12.49
C GLN A 132 11.02 -1.99 12.23
N LYS A 133 11.10 -1.03 11.30
CA LYS A 133 9.92 -0.31 10.82
C LYS A 133 8.93 -1.30 10.23
N ARG A 134 7.78 -1.39 10.85
CA ARG A 134 6.73 -2.30 10.45
C ARG A 134 6.12 -1.91 9.11
N ARG A 135 6.13 -2.82 8.17
CA ARG A 135 5.41 -2.72 6.90
C ARG A 135 4.18 -3.62 6.96
N ARG A 136 3.02 -3.02 6.92
CA ARG A 136 1.73 -3.74 6.95
C ARG A 136 1.26 -4.16 5.58
N ILE A 137 1.64 -3.40 4.56
CA ILE A 137 1.35 -3.67 3.16
C ILE A 137 2.68 -3.84 2.46
N CYS A 138 2.89 -4.97 1.81
CA CYS A 138 4.15 -5.25 1.12
C CYS A 138 3.91 -5.90 -0.23
N ASN A 139 4.65 -5.44 -1.22
CA ASN A 139 4.83 -6.18 -2.46
C ASN A 139 6.12 -7.01 -2.33
N LEU A 140 5.97 -8.33 -2.24
CA LEU A 140 7.08 -9.29 -2.19
C LEU A 140 7.43 -9.81 -3.58
N TYR A 141 6.56 -9.58 -4.55
CA TYR A 141 6.75 -9.91 -5.96
C TYR A 141 7.56 -8.82 -6.64
N LYS A 142 8.73 -9.16 -7.13
CA LYS A 142 9.65 -8.27 -7.84
C LYS A 142 9.88 -8.75 -9.26
#